data_f0f62d1e7c5fda2ae972abd704ded11a
#
_entry.id   f0f62d1e7c5fda2ae972abd704ded11a
#
_cell.length_a   1.000
_cell.length_b   1.000
_cell.length_c   1.000
_cell.angle_alpha   90.00
_cell.angle_beta   90.00
_cell.angle_gamma   90.00
#
_symmetry.space_group_name_H-M   'P 1'
#
loop_
_entity.id
_entity.type
_entity.pdbx_description
1 polymer ?
#
loop_
_entity_poly.entity_id
_entity_poly.type
_entity_poly.pdbx_seq_one_letter_code
_entity_poly.pdbx_strand_id
1 'polypeptide(L)'
;MIHGEDLDLTHVKATGLSLQATATLSSHTTIPPLRTAALVTQFTEDALRDTLHRLTPEGRPLLDPSDIHDVINVDGLISWAQAHNLKQIVACYAPVGPTADQLAQAQKPLAVQGISLVKIIAPYDRMAWPHATRGFFRFKESIAHFITQIS
;
A
#
# COMPACT_ATOMS: atom_id res chain seq x y z
N MET A 1 -1.67 -5.49 2.93
CA MET A 1 -1.52 -4.20 3.64
C MET A 1 -1.66 -3.06 2.65
N ILE A 2 -2.44 -2.05 2.99
CA ILE A 2 -2.83 -0.92 2.15
C ILE A 2 -2.24 0.36 2.73
N HIS A 3 -1.85 1.30 1.88
CA HIS A 3 -1.37 2.64 2.29
C HIS A 3 -1.91 3.73 1.35
N GLY A 4 -1.87 4.99 1.80
CA GLY A 4 -2.49 6.11 1.08
C GLY A 4 -1.82 6.51 -0.25
N GLU A 5 -0.64 5.96 -0.56
CA GLU A 5 0.07 6.24 -1.80
C GLU A 5 -0.45 5.44 -3.01
N ASP A 6 -1.13 4.31 -2.76
CA ASP A 6 -1.73 3.49 -3.82
C ASP A 6 -2.99 2.79 -3.27
N LEU A 7 -4.13 3.26 -3.72
CA LEU A 7 -5.46 2.78 -3.35
C LEU A 7 -6.11 1.93 -4.46
N ASP A 8 -5.44 1.77 -5.61
CA ASP A 8 -5.88 0.86 -6.67
C ASP A 8 -5.29 -0.54 -6.44
N LEU A 9 -6.13 -1.43 -5.95
CA LEU A 9 -5.76 -2.81 -5.66
C LEU A 9 -6.11 -3.79 -6.78
N THR A 10 -6.49 -3.30 -7.94
CA THR A 10 -6.84 -4.13 -9.10
C THR A 10 -5.70 -5.06 -9.47
N HIS A 11 -4.48 -4.55 -9.48
CA HIS A 11 -3.29 -5.34 -9.78
C HIS A 11 -2.94 -6.37 -8.68
N VAL A 12 -3.29 -6.09 -7.41
CA VAL A 12 -3.14 -7.07 -6.32
C VAL A 12 -4.16 -8.19 -6.48
N LYS A 13 -5.41 -7.86 -6.80
CA LYS A 13 -6.47 -8.86 -7.07
C LYS A 13 -6.11 -9.74 -8.27
N ALA A 14 -5.52 -9.16 -9.30
CA ALA A 14 -5.10 -9.88 -10.51
C ALA A 14 -4.01 -10.95 -10.24
N THR A 15 -3.31 -10.89 -9.10
CA THR A 15 -2.35 -11.94 -8.72
C THR A 15 -3.01 -13.26 -8.30
N GLY A 16 -4.32 -13.28 -8.04
CA GLY A 16 -5.04 -14.45 -7.54
C GLY A 16 -4.70 -14.84 -6.11
N LEU A 17 -4.00 -14.00 -5.36
CA LEU A 17 -3.65 -14.27 -3.96
C LEU A 17 -4.91 -14.31 -3.08
N SER A 18 -5.00 -15.33 -2.23
CA SER A 18 -6.02 -15.41 -1.19
C SER A 18 -5.60 -14.54 -0.01
N LEU A 19 -6.32 -13.44 0.21
CA LEU A 19 -6.07 -12.54 1.33
C LEU A 19 -6.70 -13.12 2.61
N GLN A 20 -5.87 -13.36 3.63
CA GLN A 20 -6.32 -13.88 4.93
C GLN A 20 -6.68 -12.76 5.90
N ALA A 21 -5.94 -11.65 5.85
CA ALA A 21 -6.13 -10.48 6.69
C ALA A 21 -5.72 -9.23 5.95
N THR A 22 -6.27 -8.08 6.34
CA THR A 22 -5.95 -6.78 5.74
C THR A 22 -5.62 -5.79 6.84
N ALA A 23 -4.60 -4.97 6.62
CA ALA A 23 -4.23 -3.87 7.51
C ALA A 23 -3.94 -2.62 6.69
N THR A 24 -4.13 -1.47 7.31
CA THR A 24 -3.75 -0.17 6.76
C THR A 24 -2.43 0.31 7.36
N LEU A 25 -1.62 0.96 6.55
CA LEU A 25 -0.42 1.68 6.98
C LEU A 25 -0.69 3.17 6.82
N SER A 26 -0.76 3.88 7.92
CA SER A 26 -0.89 5.33 7.95
C SER A 26 0.50 5.96 8.06
N SER A 27 0.85 6.82 7.11
CA SER A 27 2.13 7.52 7.05
C SER A 27 2.03 8.98 7.51
N HIS A 28 1.20 9.25 8.52
CA HIS A 28 1.09 10.60 9.05
C HIS A 28 2.39 11.04 9.71
N THR A 29 2.99 12.10 9.17
CA THR A 29 4.16 12.71 9.81
C THR A 29 3.72 13.55 10.99
N THR A 30 4.14 13.13 12.18
CA THR A 30 4.01 13.93 13.41
C THR A 30 5.27 14.76 13.70
N ILE A 31 6.26 14.74 12.80
CA ILE A 31 7.56 15.40 12.99
C ILE A 31 7.39 16.92 12.75
N PRO A 32 7.57 17.77 13.77
CA PRO A 32 7.61 19.21 13.59
C PRO A 32 8.75 19.62 12.62
N PRO A 33 8.56 20.60 11.73
CA PRO A 33 7.36 21.48 11.60
C PRO A 33 6.27 20.92 10.67
N LEU A 34 6.45 19.73 10.09
CA LEU A 34 5.62 19.17 9.03
C LEU A 34 4.50 18.28 9.60
N ARG A 35 3.64 18.88 10.44
CA ARG A 35 2.42 18.19 10.87
C ARG A 35 1.44 18.08 9.72
N THR A 36 0.97 16.88 9.44
CA THR A 36 -0.16 16.66 8.53
C THR A 36 -1.41 17.38 9.10
N ALA A 37 -2.07 18.20 8.31
CA ALA A 37 -3.30 18.86 8.73
C ALA A 37 -4.40 17.82 9.03
N ALA A 38 -5.23 18.09 10.05
CA ALA A 38 -6.28 17.15 10.48
C ALA A 38 -7.22 16.74 9.32
N LEU A 39 -7.55 17.67 8.42
CA LEU A 39 -8.38 17.39 7.26
C LEU A 39 -7.72 16.40 6.28
N VAL A 40 -6.42 16.51 6.08
CA VAL A 40 -5.66 15.56 5.22
C VAL A 40 -5.59 14.19 5.88
N THR A 41 -5.37 14.13 7.19
CA THR A 41 -5.40 12.88 7.95
C THR A 41 -6.74 12.19 7.79
N GLN A 42 -7.84 12.89 8.05
CA GLN A 42 -9.18 12.36 7.94
C GLN A 42 -9.49 11.88 6.51
N PHE A 43 -9.14 12.67 5.50
CA PHE A 43 -9.32 12.27 4.09
C PHE A 43 -8.59 10.97 3.77
N THR A 44 -7.32 10.85 4.22
CA THR A 44 -6.53 9.64 3.97
C THR A 44 -7.12 8.42 4.68
N GLU A 45 -7.56 8.57 5.94
CA GLU A 45 -8.21 7.50 6.69
C GLU A 45 -9.53 7.05 6.04
N ASP A 46 -10.35 8.00 5.58
CA ASP A 46 -11.60 7.69 4.90
C ASP A 46 -11.36 7.00 3.56
N ALA A 47 -10.34 7.40 2.80
CA ALA A 47 -9.95 6.76 1.55
C ALA A 47 -9.41 5.34 1.77
N LEU A 48 -8.62 5.12 2.82
CA LEU A 48 -8.16 3.78 3.22
C LEU A 48 -9.34 2.89 3.63
N ARG A 49 -10.27 3.41 4.39
CA ARG A 49 -11.48 2.69 4.81
C ARG A 49 -12.35 2.31 3.61
N ASP A 50 -12.59 3.22 2.67
CA ASP A 50 -13.31 2.93 1.43
C ASP A 50 -12.61 1.83 0.62
N THR A 51 -11.29 1.88 0.52
CA THR A 51 -10.51 0.86 -0.18
C THR A 51 -10.64 -0.52 0.48
N LEU A 52 -10.64 -0.59 1.81
CA LEU A 52 -10.89 -1.84 2.54
C LEU A 52 -12.28 -2.39 2.23
N HIS A 53 -13.31 -1.55 2.20
CA HIS A 53 -14.66 -1.95 1.81
C HIS A 53 -14.71 -2.57 0.42
N ARG A 54 -13.99 -2.00 -0.54
CA ARG A 54 -13.90 -2.53 -1.93
C ARG A 54 -13.13 -3.86 -2.03
N LEU A 55 -12.28 -4.16 -1.07
CA LEU A 55 -11.55 -5.44 -1.02
C LEU A 55 -12.40 -6.60 -0.52
N THR A 56 -13.46 -6.30 0.21
CA THR A 56 -14.32 -7.34 0.79
C THR A 56 -15.08 -8.04 -0.35
N PRO A 57 -14.91 -9.35 -0.57
CA PRO A 57 -15.70 -10.07 -1.56
C PRO A 57 -17.19 -9.97 -1.26
N GLU A 58 -18.02 -9.85 -2.29
CA GLU A 58 -19.47 -9.90 -2.14
C GLU A 58 -19.90 -11.12 -1.32
N GLY A 59 -20.67 -10.92 -0.25
CA GLY A 59 -21.20 -11.98 0.62
C GLY A 59 -20.33 -12.38 1.82
N ARG A 60 -19.10 -11.82 1.98
CA ARG A 60 -18.43 -11.86 3.31
C ARG A 60 -18.93 -10.69 4.17
N PRO A 61 -19.12 -10.89 5.50
CA PRO A 61 -19.39 -9.77 6.39
C PRO A 61 -18.26 -8.75 6.21
N LEU A 62 -18.63 -7.47 6.12
CA LEU A 62 -17.68 -6.36 6.22
C LEU A 62 -16.75 -6.68 7.38
N LEU A 63 -15.45 -6.63 7.14
CA LEU A 63 -14.47 -6.73 8.23
C LEU A 63 -14.94 -5.79 9.34
N ASP A 64 -15.05 -6.32 10.54
CA ASP A 64 -15.39 -5.50 11.71
C ASP A 64 -14.40 -4.32 11.71
N PRO A 65 -14.82 -3.08 11.98
CA PRO A 65 -13.90 -1.96 12.14
C PRO A 65 -12.75 -2.26 13.11
N SER A 66 -12.94 -3.19 14.05
CA SER A 66 -11.87 -3.73 14.91
C SER A 66 -10.83 -4.57 14.17
N ASP A 67 -11.12 -5.08 12.97
CA ASP A 67 -10.17 -5.78 12.11
C ASP A 67 -9.30 -4.83 11.27
N ILE A 68 -9.61 -3.53 11.29
CA ILE A 68 -8.81 -2.48 10.68
C ILE A 68 -7.69 -2.12 11.67
N HIS A 69 -6.59 -2.83 11.59
CA HIS A 69 -5.42 -2.46 12.37
C HIS A 69 -4.64 -1.36 11.64
N ASP A 70 -4.68 -0.14 12.20
CA ASP A 70 -3.74 0.89 11.85
C ASP A 70 -2.35 0.48 12.35
N VAL A 71 -1.53 0.03 11.44
CA VAL A 71 -0.16 -0.32 11.75
C VAL A 71 0.69 0.94 11.71
N ILE A 72 0.87 1.57 12.87
CA ILE A 72 1.58 2.83 13.01
C ILE A 72 3.11 2.63 13.08
N ASN A 73 3.57 1.41 13.42
CA ASN A 73 4.99 1.10 13.60
C ASN A 73 5.31 -0.38 13.26
N VAL A 74 6.60 -0.67 13.19
CA VAL A 74 7.11 -2.01 12.82
C VAL A 74 6.66 -3.09 13.81
N ASP A 75 6.64 -2.79 15.11
CA ASP A 75 6.24 -3.76 16.13
C ASP A 75 4.76 -4.10 16.03
N GLY A 76 3.91 -3.10 15.75
CA GLY A 76 2.50 -3.30 15.46
C GLY A 76 2.28 -4.17 14.23
N LEU A 77 3.08 -3.98 13.18
CA LEU A 77 3.00 -4.80 11.96
C LEU A 77 3.40 -6.25 12.22
N ILE A 78 4.44 -6.48 13.02
CA ILE A 78 4.86 -7.82 13.42
C ILE A 78 3.76 -8.49 14.26
N SER A 79 3.25 -7.79 15.26
CA SER A 79 2.19 -8.31 16.15
C SER A 79 0.93 -8.68 15.37
N TRP A 80 0.50 -7.82 14.46
CA TRP A 80 -0.62 -8.10 13.57
C TRP A 80 -0.38 -9.34 12.69
N ALA A 81 0.77 -9.44 12.06
CA ALA A 81 1.10 -10.56 11.21
C ALA A 81 1.16 -11.89 11.99
N GLN A 82 1.69 -11.87 13.21
CA GLN A 82 1.75 -13.04 14.10
C GLN A 82 0.35 -13.45 14.58
N ALA A 83 -0.49 -12.50 14.98
CA ALA A 83 -1.87 -12.76 15.40
C ALA A 83 -2.70 -13.46 14.32
N HIS A 84 -2.43 -13.17 13.06
CA HIS A 84 -3.09 -13.80 11.91
C HIS A 84 -2.29 -14.96 11.29
N ASN A 85 -1.19 -15.41 11.92
CA ASN A 85 -0.32 -16.48 11.43
C ASN A 85 0.20 -16.27 10.00
N LEU A 86 0.44 -15.00 9.61
CA LEU A 86 0.87 -14.67 8.27
C LEU A 86 2.35 -15.03 8.07
N LYS A 87 2.66 -15.56 6.89
CA LYS A 87 4.04 -15.81 6.43
C LYS A 87 4.50 -14.78 5.41
N GLN A 88 3.56 -14.03 4.87
CA GLN A 88 3.82 -13.03 3.85
C GLN A 88 2.88 -11.85 4.01
N ILE A 89 3.43 -10.65 3.89
CA ILE A 89 2.69 -9.39 3.78
C ILE A 89 2.89 -8.88 2.36
N VAL A 90 1.80 -8.57 1.68
CA VAL A 90 1.82 -7.92 0.37
C VAL A 90 1.42 -6.47 0.55
N ALA A 91 2.22 -5.55 0.03
CA ALA A 91 1.93 -4.12 -0.02
C ALA A 91 2.08 -3.60 -1.44
N CYS A 92 1.32 -2.58 -1.82
CA CYS A 92 1.61 -1.84 -3.03
C CYS A 92 2.98 -1.16 -2.91
N TYR A 93 3.61 -0.91 -4.05
CA TYR A 93 4.85 -0.15 -4.08
C TYR A 93 4.56 1.30 -3.65
N ALA A 94 5.34 1.81 -2.71
CA ALA A 94 5.28 3.21 -2.32
C ALA A 94 6.44 3.98 -2.99
N PRO A 95 6.16 5.16 -3.59
CA PRO A 95 7.21 6.06 -4.06
C PRO A 95 8.10 6.54 -2.91
N VAL A 96 9.21 7.20 -3.25
CA VAL A 96 10.12 7.78 -2.25
C VAL A 96 9.35 8.72 -1.31
N GLY A 97 9.46 8.44 -0.01
CA GLY A 97 8.74 9.20 1.01
C GLY A 97 8.52 8.40 2.29
N PRO A 98 7.76 8.96 3.26
CA PRO A 98 7.58 8.35 4.59
C PRO A 98 7.04 6.92 4.56
N THR A 99 6.12 6.62 3.66
CA THR A 99 5.56 5.27 3.49
C THR A 99 6.63 4.28 3.03
N ALA A 100 7.44 4.66 2.03
CA ALA A 100 8.54 3.82 1.54
C ALA A 100 9.59 3.56 2.64
N ASP A 101 9.89 4.58 3.44
CA ASP A 101 10.85 4.48 4.55
C ASP A 101 10.31 3.53 5.64
N GLN A 102 9.04 3.62 6.00
CA GLN A 102 8.39 2.70 6.95
C GLN A 102 8.43 1.24 6.43
N LEU A 103 8.12 1.03 5.16
CA LEU A 103 8.19 -0.30 4.54
C LEU A 103 9.62 -0.85 4.51
N ALA A 104 10.61 0.01 4.26
CA ALA A 104 12.02 -0.39 4.27
C ALA A 104 12.49 -0.76 5.68
N GLN A 105 12.11 0.03 6.70
CA GLN A 105 12.41 -0.24 8.10
C GLN A 105 11.78 -1.55 8.59
N ALA A 106 10.58 -1.89 8.12
CA ALA A 106 9.87 -3.10 8.52
C ALA A 106 10.47 -4.38 7.90
N GLN A 107 11.14 -4.29 6.76
CA GLN A 107 11.55 -5.46 5.98
C GLN A 107 12.46 -6.43 6.74
N LYS A 108 13.52 -5.91 7.38
CA LYS A 108 14.47 -6.73 8.13
C LYS A 108 13.88 -7.32 9.42
N PRO A 109 13.20 -6.55 10.28
CA PRO A 109 12.53 -7.09 11.47
C PRO A 109 11.49 -8.17 11.14
N LEU A 110 10.69 -8.01 10.10
CA LEU A 110 9.73 -9.02 9.64
C LEU A 110 10.45 -10.30 9.19
N ALA A 111 11.54 -10.17 8.42
CA ALA A 111 12.31 -11.32 7.95
C ALA A 111 12.89 -12.14 9.12
N VAL A 112 13.33 -11.50 10.21
CA VAL A 112 13.77 -12.17 11.43
C VAL A 112 12.66 -13.02 12.05
N GLN A 113 11.41 -12.61 11.91
CA GLN A 113 10.22 -13.36 12.35
C GLN A 113 9.73 -14.39 11.32
N GLY A 114 10.45 -14.60 10.23
CA GLY A 114 10.04 -15.51 9.17
C GLY A 114 8.88 -15.00 8.32
N ILE A 115 8.63 -13.68 8.32
CA ILE A 115 7.56 -13.03 7.57
C ILE A 115 8.19 -12.27 6.40
N SER A 116 7.79 -12.57 5.16
CA SER A 116 8.27 -11.86 3.98
C SER A 116 7.41 -10.63 3.69
N LEU A 117 8.03 -9.49 3.39
CA LEU A 117 7.35 -8.30 2.90
C LEU A 117 7.59 -8.17 1.39
N VAL A 118 6.52 -8.36 0.61
CA VAL A 118 6.53 -8.27 -0.86
C VAL A 118 5.87 -6.98 -1.30
N LYS A 119 6.55 -6.22 -2.15
CA LYS A 119 6.03 -4.98 -2.74
C LYS A 119 5.60 -5.26 -4.18
N ILE A 120 4.35 -4.95 -4.51
CA ILE A 120 3.80 -5.12 -5.85
C ILE A 120 3.67 -3.74 -6.50
N ILE A 121 4.26 -3.59 -7.68
CA ILE A 121 4.12 -2.40 -8.51
C ILE A 121 3.03 -2.64 -9.56
N ALA A 122 2.16 -1.66 -9.78
CA ALA A 122 1.13 -1.75 -10.80
C ALA A 122 1.77 -1.92 -12.20
N PRO A 123 1.14 -2.71 -13.11
CA PRO A 123 1.68 -2.95 -14.45
C PRO A 123 1.97 -1.66 -15.21
N TYR A 124 1.07 -0.67 -15.12
CA TYR A 124 1.27 0.64 -15.74
C TYR A 124 2.51 1.36 -15.18
N ASP A 125 2.66 1.40 -13.86
CA ASP A 125 3.80 2.06 -13.23
C ASP A 125 5.12 1.38 -13.59
N ARG A 126 5.14 0.06 -13.62
CA ARG A 126 6.32 -0.70 -14.05
C ARG A 126 6.75 -0.35 -15.46
N MET A 127 5.80 -0.11 -16.35
CA MET A 127 6.06 0.26 -17.73
C MET A 127 6.44 1.73 -17.85
N ALA A 128 5.75 2.62 -17.15
CA ALA A 128 5.88 4.07 -17.30
C ALA A 128 7.11 4.64 -16.56
N TRP A 129 7.43 4.13 -15.39
CA TRP A 129 8.47 4.69 -14.52
C TRP A 129 9.85 4.81 -15.13
N PRO A 130 10.39 3.82 -15.89
CA PRO A 130 11.67 3.96 -16.55
C PRO A 130 11.76 5.16 -17.50
N HIS A 131 10.63 5.63 -17.99
CA HIS A 131 10.52 6.78 -18.91
C HIS A 131 10.34 8.12 -18.18
N ALA A 132 10.05 8.11 -16.88
CA ALA A 132 9.79 9.32 -16.09
C ALA A 132 11.07 10.02 -15.58
N THR A 133 12.25 9.65 -16.07
CA THR A 133 13.56 10.13 -15.55
C THR A 133 13.98 11.52 -16.01
N ARG A 134 13.33 12.11 -17.03
CA ARG A 134 13.76 13.34 -17.70
C ARG A 134 12.68 14.43 -17.78
N GLY A 135 11.74 14.44 -16.86
CA GLY A 135 10.65 15.42 -16.79
C GLY A 135 9.50 15.14 -17.75
N PHE A 136 8.40 15.89 -17.54
CA PHE A 136 7.11 15.65 -18.18
C PHE A 136 7.12 15.65 -19.70
N PHE A 137 7.82 16.58 -20.33
CA PHE A 137 7.78 16.71 -21.79
C PHE A 137 8.36 15.49 -22.53
N ARG A 138 9.40 14.88 -21.97
CA ARG A 138 9.94 13.61 -22.48
C ARG A 138 9.00 12.45 -22.19
N PHE A 139 8.45 12.40 -20.99
CA PHE A 139 7.49 11.36 -20.60
C PHE A 139 6.24 11.37 -21.48
N LYS A 140 5.70 12.56 -21.77
CA LYS A 140 4.53 12.78 -22.61
C LYS A 140 4.63 12.08 -23.98
N GLU A 141 5.83 12.03 -24.58
CA GLU A 141 6.06 11.38 -25.89
C GLU A 141 5.76 9.87 -25.85
N SER A 142 5.86 9.25 -24.69
CA SER A 142 5.63 7.82 -24.47
C SER A 142 4.20 7.48 -24.07
N ILE A 143 3.36 8.44 -23.67
CA ILE A 143 2.02 8.20 -23.12
C ILE A 143 1.13 7.45 -24.12
N ALA A 144 1.12 7.84 -25.39
CA ALA A 144 0.30 7.20 -26.43
C ALA A 144 0.66 5.71 -26.57
N HIS A 145 1.94 5.37 -26.48
CA HIS A 145 2.42 3.99 -26.50
C HIS A 145 1.93 3.21 -25.29
N PHE A 146 1.99 3.79 -24.09
CA PHE A 146 1.54 3.12 -22.86
C PHE A 146 0.03 2.81 -22.90
N ILE A 147 -0.78 3.76 -23.39
CA ILE A 147 -2.23 3.57 -23.49
C ILE A 147 -2.58 2.39 -24.40
N THR A 148 -1.86 2.23 -25.51
CA THR A 148 -2.12 1.11 -26.44
C THR A 148 -1.76 -0.26 -25.87
N GLN A 149 -0.94 -0.33 -24.82
CA GLN A 149 -0.53 -1.60 -24.21
C GLN A 149 -1.43 -2.05 -23.06
N ILE A 150 -2.25 -1.15 -22.51
CA ILE A 150 -3.18 -1.44 -21.41
C ILE A 150 -4.65 -1.54 -21.85
N SER A 151 -4.92 -1.27 -23.14
CA SER A 151 -6.22 -1.47 -23.79
C SER A 151 -6.36 -2.89 -24.27
#